data_21a2452aed9f589ed8aa61a38e0acafd
#
_entry.id   21a2452aed9f589ed8aa61a38e0acafd
#
_cell.length_a   1.000
_cell.length_b   1.000
_cell.length_c   1.000
_cell.angle_alpha   90.00
_cell.angle_beta   90.00
_cell.angle_gamma   90.00
#
_symmetry.space_group_name_H-M   'P 1'
#
loop_
_entity.id
_entity.type
_entity.pdbx_description
1 polymer ?
#
loop_
_entity_poly.entity_id
_entity_poly.type
_entity_poly.pdbx_seq_one_letter_code
_entity_poly.pdbx_strand_id
1 'polypeptide(L)'
;DDPGYLFTVSMADEYEEQKENIRGFLEEICRRECGFSASVICSDRWKQVYLIIYRVREARNWKEYFKKNVVTGLCRNFPGTIICVWIETKQLTKLVDAMIQAGSLMEWNLLQPRGVLICQQIVEKFEAVPVRYPVELEQRMREMIFDENKKEIARQFQLVCEEMKREKYF
;
A
#
# COMPACT_ATOMS: atom_id res chain seq x y z
N ASP A 1 -0.20 -26.87 8.66
CA ASP A 1 -0.61 -25.47 8.39
C ASP A 1 0.66 -24.67 8.13
N ASP A 2 1.08 -24.61 6.87
CA ASP A 2 2.28 -23.86 6.50
C ASP A 2 1.95 -22.36 6.49
N PRO A 3 2.80 -21.51 7.08
CA PRO A 3 2.66 -20.06 6.99
C PRO A 3 2.78 -19.64 5.53
N GLY A 4 1.99 -18.64 5.16
CA GLY A 4 2.01 -18.04 3.85
C GLY A 4 2.05 -16.52 3.96
N TYR A 5 2.29 -15.88 2.82
CA TYR A 5 2.26 -14.42 2.73
C TYR A 5 1.44 -14.00 1.52
N LEU A 6 0.77 -12.89 1.65
CA LEU A 6 0.12 -12.21 0.54
C LEU A 6 0.83 -10.89 0.29
N PHE A 7 1.41 -10.75 -0.88
CA PHE A 7 1.92 -9.48 -1.38
C PHE A 7 0.96 -8.97 -2.44
N THR A 8 0.50 -7.74 -2.31
CA THR A 8 -0.50 -7.16 -3.19
C THR A 8 0.01 -5.88 -3.79
N VAL A 9 -0.25 -5.69 -5.08
CA VAL A 9 0.09 -4.48 -5.84
C VAL A 9 -1.18 -3.89 -6.42
N SER A 10 -1.42 -2.60 -6.19
CA SER A 10 -2.45 -1.81 -6.85
C SER A 10 -1.83 -0.62 -7.59
N MET A 11 -2.42 -0.23 -8.70
CA MET A 11 -1.98 0.88 -9.55
C MET A 11 -3.10 1.89 -9.83
N ALA A 12 -4.03 2.04 -8.92
CA ALA A 12 -5.14 2.97 -9.07
C ALA A 12 -5.73 2.97 -10.50
N ASP A 13 -5.55 4.06 -11.24
CA ASP A 13 -6.15 4.26 -12.56
C ASP A 13 -5.44 3.51 -13.70
N GLU A 14 -4.18 3.06 -13.50
CA GLU A 14 -3.37 2.41 -14.54
C GLU A 14 -3.45 0.87 -14.54
N TYR A 15 -4.34 0.28 -13.74
CA TYR A 15 -4.41 -1.17 -13.57
C TYR A 15 -4.58 -1.93 -14.88
N GLU A 16 -5.53 -1.55 -15.73
CA GLU A 16 -5.83 -2.26 -16.97
C GLU A 16 -4.66 -2.27 -17.96
N GLU A 17 -3.88 -1.19 -17.96
CA GLU A 17 -2.73 -1.02 -18.86
C GLU A 17 -1.49 -1.77 -18.35
N GLN A 18 -1.34 -1.89 -17.03
CA GLN A 18 -0.10 -2.35 -16.41
C GLN A 18 -0.20 -3.73 -15.74
N LYS A 19 -1.40 -4.28 -15.54
CA LYS A 19 -1.60 -5.53 -14.80
C LYS A 19 -0.73 -6.69 -15.31
N GLU A 20 -0.65 -6.88 -16.64
CA GLU A 20 0.14 -7.97 -17.23
C GLU A 20 1.66 -7.72 -17.11
N ASN A 21 2.09 -6.47 -17.16
CA ASN A 21 3.50 -6.09 -16.96
C ASN A 21 3.93 -6.36 -15.50
N ILE A 22 3.09 -5.98 -14.53
CA ILE A 22 3.33 -6.26 -13.10
C ILE A 22 3.30 -7.75 -12.85
N ARG A 23 2.33 -8.47 -13.42
CA ARG A 23 2.26 -9.92 -13.32
C ARG A 23 3.56 -10.57 -13.81
N GLY A 24 4.02 -10.22 -15.01
CA GLY A 24 5.25 -10.73 -15.57
C GLY A 24 6.50 -10.43 -14.70
N PHE A 25 6.56 -9.21 -14.13
CA PHE A 25 7.61 -8.82 -13.21
C PHE A 25 7.61 -9.69 -11.95
N LEU A 26 6.46 -9.92 -11.33
CA LEU A 26 6.34 -10.75 -10.12
C LEU A 26 6.63 -12.23 -10.43
N GLU A 27 6.17 -12.77 -11.55
CA GLU A 27 6.45 -14.13 -11.99
C GLU A 27 7.95 -14.35 -12.23
N GLU A 28 8.66 -13.34 -12.76
CA GLU A 28 10.11 -13.40 -12.95
C GLU A 28 10.85 -13.45 -11.61
N ILE A 29 10.42 -12.68 -10.61
CA ILE A 29 10.97 -12.74 -9.26
C ILE A 29 10.75 -14.13 -8.67
N CYS A 30 9.54 -14.69 -8.78
CA CYS A 30 9.24 -16.04 -8.29
C CYS A 30 10.09 -17.12 -8.97
N ARG A 31 10.43 -16.94 -10.23
CA ARG A 31 11.28 -17.87 -10.98
C ARG A 31 12.73 -17.85 -10.51
N ARG A 32 13.23 -16.69 -10.08
CA ARG A 32 14.60 -16.52 -9.57
C ARG A 32 14.78 -16.97 -8.13
N GLU A 33 13.71 -16.91 -7.33
CA GLU A 33 13.74 -17.25 -5.91
C GLU A 33 13.34 -18.72 -5.69
N CYS A 34 14.22 -19.46 -5.05
CA CYS A 34 14.00 -20.90 -4.76
C CYS A 34 13.43 -21.15 -3.35
N GLY A 35 13.38 -20.12 -2.49
CA GLY A 35 13.05 -20.23 -1.08
C GLY A 35 11.57 -20.40 -0.77
N PHE A 36 10.68 -20.29 -1.75
CA PHE A 36 9.24 -20.45 -1.60
C PHE A 36 8.59 -20.94 -2.89
N SER A 37 7.32 -21.34 -2.81
CA SER A 37 6.42 -21.48 -3.95
C SER A 37 5.45 -20.31 -3.99
N ALA A 38 5.06 -19.86 -5.16
CA ALA A 38 4.12 -18.74 -5.27
C ALA A 38 3.21 -18.86 -6.50
N SER A 39 2.11 -18.12 -6.45
CA SER A 39 1.17 -17.93 -7.56
C SER A 39 0.83 -16.46 -7.70
N VAL A 40 0.78 -15.97 -8.94
CA VAL A 40 0.38 -14.58 -9.25
C VAL A 40 -1.04 -14.60 -9.83
N ILE A 41 -1.91 -13.75 -9.30
CA ILE A 41 -3.32 -13.64 -9.69
C ILE A 41 -3.65 -12.17 -9.93
N CYS A 42 -4.24 -11.84 -11.07
CA CYS A 42 -4.82 -10.54 -11.36
C CYS A 42 -6.32 -10.55 -11.01
N SER A 43 -6.79 -9.53 -10.32
CA SER A 43 -8.20 -9.35 -9.97
C SER A 43 -8.75 -8.09 -10.61
N ASP A 44 -9.54 -8.23 -11.65
CA ASP A 44 -10.20 -7.10 -12.33
C ASP A 44 -11.26 -6.45 -11.43
N ARG A 45 -11.88 -7.22 -10.52
CA ARG A 45 -12.87 -6.71 -9.59
C ARG A 45 -12.26 -5.70 -8.60
N TRP A 46 -11.07 -5.99 -8.09
CA TRP A 46 -10.42 -5.16 -7.07
C TRP A 46 -9.27 -4.32 -7.62
N LYS A 47 -9.01 -4.40 -8.93
CA LYS A 47 -7.92 -3.67 -9.59
C LYS A 47 -6.57 -3.90 -8.93
N GLN A 48 -6.27 -5.17 -8.61
CA GLN A 48 -5.09 -5.57 -7.84
C GLN A 48 -4.43 -6.80 -8.45
N VAL A 49 -3.10 -6.85 -8.34
CA VAL A 49 -2.30 -8.04 -8.63
C VAL A 49 -1.84 -8.64 -7.30
N TYR A 50 -2.17 -9.89 -7.08
CA TYR A 50 -1.83 -10.65 -5.88
C TYR A 50 -0.70 -11.63 -6.17
N LEU A 51 0.31 -11.64 -5.29
CA LEU A 51 1.29 -12.70 -5.22
C LEU A 51 1.07 -13.47 -3.92
N ILE A 52 0.66 -14.71 -4.06
CA ILE A 52 0.39 -15.64 -2.96
C ILE A 52 1.65 -16.49 -2.77
N ILE A 53 2.31 -16.36 -1.62
CA ILE A 53 3.53 -17.07 -1.26
C ILE A 53 3.18 -18.18 -0.28
N TYR A 54 3.59 -19.39 -0.60
CA TYR A 54 3.34 -20.59 0.20
C TYR A 54 4.54 -21.56 0.15
N ARG A 55 4.53 -22.59 0.99
CA ARG A 55 5.63 -23.56 1.11
C ARG A 55 7.00 -22.88 1.25
N VAL A 56 7.07 -21.98 2.22
CA VAL A 56 8.29 -21.24 2.51
C VAL A 56 9.33 -22.21 3.08
N ARG A 57 10.47 -22.35 2.39
CA ARG A 57 11.52 -23.31 2.70
C ARG A 57 12.69 -22.70 3.45
N GLU A 58 12.87 -21.39 3.33
CA GLU A 58 13.98 -20.67 3.93
C GLU A 58 13.50 -19.76 5.07
N ALA A 59 14.18 -19.82 6.20
CA ALA A 59 14.00 -18.89 7.31
C ALA A 59 14.64 -17.52 6.99
N ARG A 60 14.04 -16.78 6.08
CA ARG A 60 14.47 -15.44 5.64
C ARG A 60 13.41 -14.42 5.99
N ASN A 61 13.80 -13.20 6.30
CA ASN A 61 12.84 -12.10 6.43
C ASN A 61 12.33 -11.67 5.04
N TRP A 62 11.31 -12.38 4.56
CA TRP A 62 10.73 -12.16 3.23
C TRP A 62 10.11 -10.77 3.11
N LYS A 63 9.51 -10.22 4.17
CA LYS A 63 8.98 -8.85 4.17
C LYS A 63 10.08 -7.83 3.84
N GLU A 64 11.23 -7.90 4.49
CA GLU A 64 12.35 -6.99 4.21
C GLU A 64 12.95 -7.23 2.83
N TYR A 65 13.00 -8.47 2.37
CA TYR A 65 13.42 -8.79 1.00
C TYR A 65 12.49 -8.12 -0.02
N PHE A 66 11.17 -8.28 0.12
CA PHE A 66 10.18 -7.70 -0.77
C PHE A 66 10.24 -6.17 -0.74
N LYS A 67 10.34 -5.58 0.44
CA LYS A 67 10.49 -4.12 0.60
C LYS A 67 11.70 -3.58 -0.17
N LYS A 68 12.88 -4.19 0.00
CA LYS A 68 14.13 -3.70 -0.59
C LYS A 68 14.26 -3.98 -2.08
N ASN A 69 13.81 -5.14 -2.54
CA ASN A 69 14.07 -5.60 -3.90
C ASN A 69 12.84 -5.48 -4.79
N VAL A 70 11.69 -5.96 -4.33
CA VAL A 70 10.48 -6.03 -5.16
C VAL A 70 9.81 -4.67 -5.27
N VAL A 71 9.53 -4.01 -4.15
CA VAL A 71 8.90 -2.68 -4.13
C VAL A 71 9.77 -1.65 -4.82
N THR A 72 11.08 -1.65 -4.56
CA THR A 72 12.03 -0.77 -5.24
C THR A 72 12.07 -1.04 -6.74
N GLY A 73 12.04 -2.30 -7.15
CA GLY A 73 11.99 -2.69 -8.56
C GLY A 73 10.69 -2.25 -9.24
N LEU A 74 9.55 -2.43 -8.58
CA LEU A 74 8.26 -1.96 -9.06
C LEU A 74 8.26 -0.43 -9.25
N CYS A 75 8.69 0.33 -8.24
CA CYS A 75 8.75 1.79 -8.32
C CYS A 75 9.69 2.32 -9.41
N ARG A 76 10.72 1.57 -9.76
CA ARG A 76 11.67 1.92 -10.85
C ARG A 76 11.09 1.65 -12.22
N ASN A 77 10.43 0.50 -12.39
CA ASN A 77 9.93 0.07 -13.69
C ASN A 77 8.56 0.64 -14.04
N PHE A 78 7.78 1.02 -13.04
CA PHE A 78 6.42 1.53 -13.19
C PHE A 78 6.33 2.92 -12.55
N PRO A 79 6.36 4.00 -13.35
CA PRO A 79 6.45 5.39 -12.83
C PRO A 79 5.16 5.88 -12.16
N GLY A 80 4.02 5.23 -12.40
CA GLY A 80 2.71 5.58 -11.82
C GLY A 80 2.62 5.41 -10.30
N THR A 81 1.43 5.60 -9.75
CA THR A 81 1.17 5.37 -8.33
C THR A 81 1.08 3.87 -8.06
N ILE A 82 2.07 3.33 -7.36
CA ILE A 82 2.11 1.92 -6.94
C ILE A 82 1.89 1.84 -5.44
N ILE A 83 0.89 1.06 -5.06
CA ILE A 83 0.58 0.75 -3.67
C ILE A 83 0.91 -0.72 -3.44
N CYS A 84 1.80 -0.99 -2.49
CA CYS A 84 2.21 -2.34 -2.14
C CYS A 84 1.79 -2.67 -0.70
N VAL A 85 1.15 -3.81 -0.51
CA VAL A 85 0.71 -4.31 0.80
C VAL A 85 1.29 -5.68 1.06
N TRP A 86 1.68 -5.93 2.32
CA TRP A 86 2.19 -7.20 2.81
C TRP A 86 1.34 -7.72 3.97
N ILE A 87 0.87 -8.95 3.84
CA ILE A 87 0.10 -9.63 4.89
C ILE A 87 0.74 -11.00 5.18
N GLU A 88 0.88 -11.29 6.46
CA GLU A 88 1.28 -12.61 6.95
C GLU A 88 0.02 -13.40 7.26
N THR A 89 -0.17 -14.54 6.61
CA THR A 89 -1.28 -15.43 6.89
C THR A 89 -0.78 -16.73 7.51
N LYS A 90 -1.43 -17.14 8.59
CA LYS A 90 -1.09 -18.41 9.27
C LYS A 90 -1.63 -19.63 8.52
N GLN A 91 -2.60 -19.42 7.64
CA GLN A 91 -3.30 -20.50 6.93
C GLN A 91 -3.77 -20.02 5.56
N LEU A 92 -3.46 -20.77 4.52
CA LEU A 92 -3.94 -20.48 3.16
C LEU A 92 -5.47 -20.52 3.03
N THR A 93 -6.17 -21.24 3.90
CA THR A 93 -7.64 -21.24 3.98
C THR A 93 -8.23 -19.85 4.30
N LYS A 94 -7.44 -18.96 4.88
CA LYS A 94 -7.82 -17.57 5.18
C LYS A 94 -7.37 -16.57 4.11
N LEU A 95 -7.07 -17.04 2.92
CA LEU A 95 -6.57 -16.16 1.83
C LEU A 95 -7.57 -15.07 1.46
N VAL A 96 -8.87 -15.37 1.46
CA VAL A 96 -9.91 -14.38 1.15
C VAL A 96 -9.94 -13.28 2.21
N ASP A 97 -9.82 -13.64 3.49
CA ASP A 97 -9.74 -12.65 4.58
C ASP A 97 -8.50 -11.78 4.43
N ALA A 98 -7.36 -12.37 4.05
CA ALA A 98 -6.13 -11.64 3.77
C ALA A 98 -6.29 -10.67 2.58
N MET A 99 -7.01 -11.06 1.53
CA MET A 99 -7.30 -10.17 0.38
C MET A 99 -8.20 -8.99 0.79
N ILE A 100 -9.22 -9.23 1.63
CA ILE A 100 -10.07 -8.16 2.17
C ILE A 100 -9.24 -7.22 3.04
N GLN A 101 -8.40 -7.76 3.92
CA GLN A 101 -7.49 -6.98 4.76
C GLN A 101 -6.51 -6.15 3.91
N ALA A 102 -6.00 -6.70 2.80
CA ALA A 102 -5.14 -5.95 1.88
C ALA A 102 -5.85 -4.72 1.31
N GLY A 103 -7.12 -4.85 0.94
CA GLY A 103 -7.95 -3.72 0.48
C GLY A 103 -8.01 -2.59 1.53
N SER A 104 -8.32 -2.93 2.79
CA SER A 104 -8.38 -1.96 3.88
C SER A 104 -7.02 -1.30 4.14
N LEU A 105 -5.93 -2.06 4.09
CA LEU A 105 -4.58 -1.51 4.28
C LEU A 105 -4.16 -0.56 3.15
N MET A 106 -4.67 -0.73 1.93
CA MET A 106 -4.37 0.16 0.81
C MET A 106 -4.85 1.59 1.02
N GLU A 107 -5.92 1.80 1.79
CA GLU A 107 -6.43 3.13 2.12
C GLU A 107 -5.40 3.99 2.87
N TRP A 108 -4.48 3.35 3.59
CA TRP A 108 -3.38 4.03 4.29
C TRP A 108 -2.28 4.57 3.36
N ASN A 109 -2.35 4.29 2.05
CA ASN A 109 -1.37 4.80 1.09
C ASN A 109 -1.31 6.33 1.03
N LEU A 110 -2.44 7.01 1.25
CA LEU A 110 -2.49 8.48 1.26
C LEU A 110 -1.55 9.11 2.30
N LEU A 111 -1.22 8.36 3.33
CA LEU A 111 -0.38 8.80 4.45
C LEU A 111 1.08 8.36 4.32
N GLN A 112 1.41 7.60 3.28
CA GLN A 112 2.74 7.01 3.12
C GLN A 112 3.47 7.59 1.91
N PRO A 113 4.78 7.78 1.98
CA PRO A 113 5.58 8.13 0.81
C PRO A 113 5.57 6.98 -0.20
N ARG A 114 5.79 7.33 -1.47
CA ARG A 114 5.90 6.35 -2.55
C ARG A 114 6.96 5.29 -2.22
N GLY A 115 6.68 4.05 -2.55
CA GLY A 115 7.61 2.93 -2.37
C GLY A 115 7.64 2.36 -0.96
N VAL A 116 6.66 2.68 -0.14
CA VAL A 116 6.47 2.04 1.17
C VAL A 116 5.70 0.74 1.01
N LEU A 117 6.16 -0.30 1.69
CA LEU A 117 5.42 -1.55 1.83
C LEU A 117 4.51 -1.44 3.04
N ILE A 118 3.21 -1.30 2.80
CA ILE A 118 2.20 -1.16 3.84
C ILE A 118 1.96 -2.52 4.51
N CYS A 119 1.91 -2.55 5.82
CA CYS A 119 1.61 -3.74 6.61
C CYS A 119 0.91 -3.34 7.92
N GLN A 120 0.29 -4.30 8.60
CA GLN A 120 -0.45 -4.06 9.83
C GLN A 120 0.34 -3.29 10.89
N GLN A 121 1.64 -3.58 11.04
CA GLN A 121 2.49 -2.90 12.01
C GLN A 121 2.69 -1.39 11.72
N ILE A 122 2.54 -0.96 10.47
CA ILE A 122 2.55 0.47 10.13
C ILE A 122 1.26 1.10 10.64
N VAL A 123 0.11 0.49 10.37
CA VAL A 123 -1.20 0.98 10.80
C VAL A 123 -1.28 1.08 12.32
N GLU A 124 -0.88 0.04 13.04
CA GLU A 124 -0.87 0.02 14.52
C GLU A 124 -0.06 1.17 15.13
N LYS A 125 1.02 1.59 14.47
CA LYS A 125 1.81 2.75 14.93
C LYS A 125 1.06 4.07 14.81
N PHE A 126 0.18 4.20 13.83
CA PHE A 126 -0.66 5.40 13.66
C PHE A 126 -1.88 5.34 14.57
N GLU A 127 -2.53 4.19 14.71
CA GLU A 127 -3.69 4.00 15.60
C GLU A 127 -3.33 4.23 17.08
N ALA A 128 -2.08 3.99 17.48
CA ALA A 128 -1.60 4.24 18.84
C ALA A 128 -1.46 5.73 19.17
N VAL A 129 -1.52 6.63 18.20
CA VAL A 129 -1.45 8.07 18.42
C VAL A 129 -2.89 8.60 18.56
N PRO A 130 -3.26 9.21 19.71
CA PRO A 130 -4.59 9.79 19.86
C PRO A 130 -4.77 10.91 18.84
N VAL A 131 -5.65 10.70 17.88
CA VAL A 131 -5.99 11.70 16.87
C VAL A 131 -6.79 12.81 17.55
N ARG A 132 -6.18 13.99 17.70
CA ARG A 132 -6.94 15.20 18.01
C ARG A 132 -7.52 15.73 16.72
N TYR A 133 -8.84 15.74 16.61
CA TYR A 133 -9.52 16.30 15.45
C TYR A 133 -9.17 17.79 15.31
N PRO A 134 -8.62 18.23 14.18
CA PRO A 134 -8.11 19.60 14.01
C PRO A 134 -9.26 20.57 13.70
N VAL A 135 -10.11 20.87 14.70
CA VAL A 135 -11.29 21.75 14.56
C VAL A 135 -10.91 23.11 13.97
N GLU A 136 -9.77 23.68 14.39
CA GLU A 136 -9.31 24.96 13.88
C GLU A 136 -8.92 24.91 12.39
N LEU A 137 -8.35 23.79 11.94
CA LEU A 137 -8.03 23.58 10.53
C LEU A 137 -9.29 23.39 9.68
N GLU A 138 -10.28 22.65 10.20
CA GLU A 138 -11.57 22.52 9.54
C GLU A 138 -12.28 23.88 9.39
N GLN A 139 -12.27 24.68 10.43
CA GLN A 139 -12.89 25.98 10.41
C GLN A 139 -12.23 26.92 9.39
N ARG A 140 -10.89 26.98 9.34
CA ARG A 140 -10.14 27.71 8.30
C ARG A 140 -10.47 27.21 6.90
N MET A 141 -10.57 25.89 6.69
CA MET A 141 -10.93 25.33 5.38
C MET A 141 -12.34 25.75 4.96
N ARG A 142 -13.30 25.75 5.88
CA ARG A 142 -14.67 26.23 5.60
C ARG A 142 -14.68 27.70 5.20
N GLU A 143 -13.99 28.57 5.95
CA GLU A 143 -13.87 30.00 5.64
C GLU A 143 -13.27 30.24 4.24
N MET A 144 -12.22 29.48 3.87
CA MET A 144 -11.58 29.58 2.55
C MET A 144 -12.47 29.14 1.38
N ILE A 145 -13.33 28.14 1.58
CA ILE A 145 -14.28 27.68 0.57
C ILE A 145 -15.29 28.78 0.24
N PHE A 146 -15.69 29.61 1.22
CA PHE A 146 -16.60 30.73 1.02
C PHE A 146 -15.96 31.92 0.29
N ASP A 147 -14.63 32.03 0.29
CA ASP A 147 -13.89 33.19 -0.26
C ASP A 147 -13.66 33.12 -1.78
N GLU A 148 -14.11 32.05 -2.45
CA GLU A 148 -14.05 31.79 -3.91
C GLU A 148 -12.65 32.00 -4.58
N ASN A 149 -11.59 32.28 -3.82
CA ASN A 149 -10.25 32.49 -4.34
C ASN A 149 -9.51 31.16 -4.51
N LYS A 150 -9.68 30.52 -5.67
CA LYS A 150 -9.11 29.19 -5.98
C LYS A 150 -7.60 29.07 -5.75
N LYS A 151 -6.83 30.14 -5.99
CA LYS A 151 -5.36 30.11 -5.79
C LYS A 151 -5.00 30.10 -4.31
N GLU A 152 -5.68 30.93 -3.54
CA GLU A 152 -5.45 31.00 -2.09
C GLU A 152 -5.95 29.73 -1.41
N ILE A 153 -7.09 29.16 -1.84
CA ILE A 153 -7.60 27.87 -1.36
C ILE A 153 -6.56 26.77 -1.56
N ALA A 154 -5.98 26.65 -2.77
CA ALA A 154 -4.96 25.64 -3.06
C ALA A 154 -3.71 25.82 -2.19
N ARG A 155 -3.23 27.05 -2.00
CA ARG A 155 -2.07 27.37 -1.16
C ARG A 155 -2.33 27.00 0.31
N GLN A 156 -3.47 27.40 0.83
CA GLN A 156 -3.84 27.16 2.23
C GLN A 156 -4.11 25.67 2.48
N PHE A 157 -4.73 24.97 1.53
CA PHE A 157 -4.88 23.52 1.62
C PHE A 157 -3.54 22.81 1.73
N GLN A 158 -2.56 23.22 0.96
CA GLN A 158 -1.20 22.67 1.04
C GLN A 158 -0.57 22.93 2.42
N LEU A 159 -0.70 24.13 2.96
CA LEU A 159 -0.22 24.47 4.31
C LEU A 159 -0.91 23.63 5.38
N VAL A 160 -2.23 23.44 5.28
CA VAL A 160 -2.99 22.54 6.17
C VAL A 160 -2.45 21.12 6.12
N CYS A 161 -2.23 20.58 4.92
CA CYS A 161 -1.67 19.23 4.76
C CYS A 161 -0.26 19.10 5.36
N GLU A 162 0.59 20.13 5.21
CA GLU A 162 1.92 20.16 5.80
C GLU A 162 1.87 20.24 7.34
N GLU A 163 0.97 21.05 7.87
CA GLU A 163 0.75 21.15 9.32
C GLU A 163 0.23 19.85 9.91
N MET A 164 -0.74 19.20 9.26
CA MET A 164 -1.26 17.90 9.66
C MET A 164 -0.17 16.82 9.66
N LYS A 165 0.72 16.81 8.66
CA LYS A 165 1.88 15.91 8.63
C LYS A 165 2.87 16.19 9.76
N ARG A 166 3.13 17.48 10.06
CA ARG A 166 4.04 17.89 11.13
C ARG A 166 3.52 17.49 12.51
N GLU A 167 2.25 17.69 12.76
CA GLU A 167 1.59 17.37 14.04
C GLU A 167 1.24 15.88 14.17
N LYS A 168 1.57 15.05 13.17
CA LYS A 168 1.25 13.61 13.14
C LYS A 168 -0.23 13.30 13.31
N TYR A 169 -1.09 14.10 12.69
CA TYR A 169 -2.52 13.78 12.59
C TYR A 169 -2.78 12.61 11.63
N PHE A 170 -1.74 12.13 10.95
CA PHE A 170 -1.75 10.97 10.08
C PHE A 170 -0.59 10.04 10.44
#